data_5ec475bbd01412b3e5673667bee74ce2
#
_entry.id   5ec475bbd01412b3e5673667bee74ce2
#
_cell.length_a   1.000
_cell.length_b   1.000
_cell.length_c   1.000
_cell.angle_alpha   90.00
_cell.angle_beta   90.00
_cell.angle_gamma   90.00
#
_symmetry.space_group_name_H-M   'P 1'
#
loop_
_entity.id
_entity.type
_entity.pdbx_description
1 polymer ?
#
loop_
_entity_poly.entity_id
_entity_poly.type
_entity_poly.pdbx_seq_one_letter_code
_entity_poly.pdbx_strand_id
1 'polypeptide(L)'
;MRRREFITLLGCAASLGPRVSQAQPAGKIPKIGVLWHAGSAEEEGPYFKALAEGFRDLGYVDGRNIILEHRFPNEMPERFKVMAAELVALKIDVLVSVGNGASYAKNATTTIPVVFMLIPDPVGAHLVSSLARPGGNVTGFTNFAAELVGKRLQFLREIIPGLSRIAQLVNPNVQASRLHLDVTRSAASEIGLSVQAFEARSVAELEPAFDAMAAASMQAVTVNPEGVPFQGRAIIGNLAISRRIALCAYSKETFESGALISYGASHSAICRHAPVYVDKILKGAKPSELPVQGPTKFEMFLNLKTAKSLGLTIQIGRAHV
;
A
#
# COMPACT_ATOMS: atom_id res chain seq x y z
N MET A 1 58.63 65.45 -5.26
CA MET A 1 57.89 64.63 -4.28
C MET A 1 56.72 63.97 -5.00
N ARG A 2 56.77 62.84 -5.09
CA ARG A 2 56.50 61.38 -4.84
C ARG A 2 55.59 60.88 -5.96
N ARG A 3 56.09 60.28 -6.94
CA ARG A 3 56.17 58.83 -7.23
C ARG A 3 55.15 58.01 -6.43
N ARG A 4 54.16 57.46 -7.15
CA ARG A 4 53.30 56.32 -6.88
C ARG A 4 51.82 56.67 -7.14
N GLU A 5 51.40 56.42 -8.33
CA GLU A 5 50.03 56.06 -8.70
C GLU A 5 49.92 55.86 -10.20
N PHE A 6 50.68 54.89 -10.68
CA PHE A 6 50.58 54.44 -12.08
C PHE A 6 50.82 52.93 -12.10
N ILE A 7 49.92 52.17 -11.66
CA ILE A 7 49.76 50.71 -11.94
C ILE A 7 48.51 50.27 -11.20
N THR A 8 47.38 50.18 -11.87
CA THR A 8 46.27 49.21 -11.63
C THR A 8 45.12 49.53 -12.56
N LEU A 9 45.29 49.29 -13.84
CA LEU A 9 44.18 49.27 -14.79
C LEU A 9 44.55 48.31 -15.93
N LEU A 10 44.85 47.09 -15.56
CA LEU A 10 44.98 45.96 -16.49
C LEU A 10 44.77 44.66 -15.70
N GLY A 11 43.59 44.09 -15.74
CA GLY A 11 43.43 42.77 -15.19
C GLY A 11 42.02 42.39 -14.72
N CYS A 12 40.94 42.65 -15.48
CA CYS A 12 39.64 42.03 -15.27
C CYS A 12 38.94 41.76 -16.60
N ALA A 13 39.66 41.16 -17.53
CA ALA A 13 39.07 40.51 -18.73
C ALA A 13 39.44 39.04 -18.67
N ALA A 14 39.00 38.36 -17.60
CA ALA A 14 39.21 36.92 -17.48
C ALA A 14 37.87 36.21 -17.46
N SER A 15 37.62 35.49 -18.55
CA SER A 15 36.84 34.25 -18.58
C SER A 15 35.35 34.32 -18.28
N LEU A 16 34.60 34.91 -19.20
CA LEU A 16 33.30 34.32 -19.59
C LEU A 16 33.60 33.17 -20.56
N GLY A 17 34.28 32.14 -20.09
CA GLY A 17 34.30 30.86 -20.76
C GLY A 17 32.85 30.31 -20.80
N PRO A 18 32.40 29.73 -21.94
CA PRO A 18 31.13 29.06 -21.98
C PRO A 18 31.18 27.99 -20.88
N ARG A 19 30.27 28.07 -19.89
CA ARG A 19 30.00 26.95 -19.03
C ARG A 19 29.44 25.86 -19.95
N VAL A 20 30.35 25.00 -20.42
CA VAL A 20 29.98 23.72 -21.01
C VAL A 20 29.19 23.05 -19.88
N SER A 21 27.86 23.15 -19.95
CA SER A 21 27.00 22.25 -19.23
C SER A 21 27.52 20.86 -19.60
N GLN A 22 28.18 20.20 -18.66
CA GLN A 22 28.53 18.80 -18.83
C GLN A 22 27.16 18.09 -18.95
N ALA A 23 26.80 17.86 -20.22
CA ALA A 23 25.80 16.86 -20.53
C ALA A 23 26.27 15.60 -19.81
N GLN A 24 25.52 15.14 -18.80
CA GLN A 24 25.75 13.82 -18.22
C GLN A 24 25.94 12.85 -19.40
N PRO A 25 26.97 11.99 -19.38
CA PRO A 25 27.09 10.97 -20.41
C PRO A 25 25.72 10.32 -20.52
N ALA A 26 25.27 10.04 -21.75
CA ALA A 26 24.00 9.36 -22.01
C ALA A 26 24.07 7.99 -21.30
N GLY A 27 23.80 7.99 -20.00
CA GLY A 27 23.79 6.82 -19.15
C GLY A 27 22.64 5.94 -19.59
N LYS A 28 22.80 4.66 -19.49
CA LYS A 28 21.75 3.66 -19.66
C LYS A 28 20.46 4.18 -18.97
N ILE A 29 19.37 4.30 -19.73
CA ILE A 29 18.06 4.65 -19.15
C ILE A 29 17.69 3.56 -18.14
N PRO A 30 17.47 3.89 -16.85
CA PRO A 30 17.15 2.90 -15.84
C PRO A 30 15.80 2.23 -16.13
N LYS A 31 15.76 0.94 -15.90
CA LYS A 31 14.56 0.10 -16.11
C LYS A 31 14.03 -0.39 -14.77
N ILE A 32 12.78 -0.08 -14.48
CA ILE A 32 12.10 -0.44 -13.24
C ILE A 32 11.01 -1.47 -13.55
N GLY A 33 11.09 -2.64 -12.94
CA GLY A 33 9.99 -3.59 -12.95
C GLY A 33 8.96 -3.21 -11.88
N VAL A 34 7.68 -3.28 -12.22
CA VAL A 34 6.60 -3.06 -11.26
C VAL A 34 5.67 -4.27 -11.27
N LEU A 35 5.71 -5.05 -10.20
CA LEU A 35 4.86 -6.21 -9.98
C LEU A 35 3.66 -5.78 -9.14
N TRP A 36 2.55 -5.58 -9.80
CA TRP A 36 1.28 -5.21 -9.19
C TRP A 36 0.60 -6.39 -8.50
N HIS A 37 -0.60 -6.19 -7.94
CA HIS A 37 -1.41 -7.29 -7.37
C HIS A 37 -2.68 -7.55 -8.16
N ALA A 38 -3.32 -6.52 -8.72
CA ALA A 38 -4.54 -6.66 -9.53
C ALA A 38 -4.29 -7.21 -10.94
N GLY A 39 -5.34 -7.32 -11.73
CA GLY A 39 -5.29 -7.87 -13.08
C GLY A 39 -4.98 -6.86 -14.18
N SER A 40 -5.10 -5.56 -13.89
CA SER A 40 -4.84 -4.48 -14.86
C SER A 40 -4.52 -3.15 -14.16
N ALA A 41 -4.07 -2.17 -14.95
CA ALA A 41 -3.82 -0.81 -14.47
C ALA A 41 -5.11 -0.11 -14.01
N GLU A 42 -6.24 -0.41 -14.65
CA GLU A 42 -7.56 0.12 -14.32
C GLU A 42 -8.02 -0.41 -12.96
N GLU A 43 -7.80 -1.69 -12.68
CA GLU A 43 -8.14 -2.32 -11.40
C GLU A 43 -7.27 -1.81 -10.25
N GLU A 44 -5.97 -1.51 -10.50
CA GLU A 44 -5.10 -0.82 -9.55
C GLU A 44 -5.57 0.62 -9.28
N GLY A 45 -6.21 1.23 -10.26
CA GLY A 45 -6.87 2.52 -10.15
C GLY A 45 -5.96 3.63 -9.63
N PRO A 46 -6.28 4.22 -8.44
CA PRO A 46 -5.54 5.36 -7.91
C PRO A 46 -4.08 5.02 -7.53
N TYR A 47 -3.74 3.76 -7.25
CA TYR A 47 -2.37 3.36 -6.90
C TYR A 47 -1.44 3.44 -8.09
N PHE A 48 -1.90 2.96 -9.27
CA PHE A 48 -1.16 3.07 -10.52
C PHE A 48 -0.85 4.53 -10.86
N LYS A 49 -1.87 5.39 -10.79
CA LYS A 49 -1.72 6.82 -11.03
C LYS A 49 -0.77 7.48 -10.03
N ALA A 50 -0.90 7.16 -8.75
CA ALA A 50 -0.09 7.73 -7.68
C ALA A 50 1.39 7.38 -7.84
N LEU A 51 1.72 6.13 -8.19
CA LEU A 51 3.10 5.71 -8.46
C LEU A 51 3.71 6.50 -9.64
N ALA A 52 2.97 6.62 -10.75
CA ALA A 52 3.40 7.38 -11.92
C ALA A 52 3.59 8.88 -11.60
N GLU A 53 2.72 9.46 -10.77
CA GLU A 53 2.87 10.83 -10.28
C GLU A 53 4.12 10.99 -9.40
N GLY A 54 4.41 10.03 -8.50
CA GLY A 54 5.60 10.04 -7.67
C GLY A 54 6.90 10.00 -8.47
N PHE A 55 6.96 9.25 -9.57
CA PHE A 55 8.09 9.30 -10.50
C PHE A 55 8.20 10.67 -11.19
N ARG A 56 7.08 11.25 -11.63
CA ARG A 56 7.06 12.58 -12.25
C ARG A 56 7.49 13.69 -11.31
N ASP A 57 7.12 13.63 -10.03
CA ASP A 57 7.53 14.58 -8.99
C ASP A 57 9.05 14.62 -8.81
N LEU A 58 9.75 13.50 -9.11
CA LEU A 58 11.20 13.37 -9.10
C LEU A 58 11.87 13.68 -10.46
N GLY A 59 11.08 14.10 -11.46
CA GLY A 59 11.57 14.43 -12.80
C GLY A 59 11.74 13.22 -13.73
N TYR A 60 11.25 12.04 -13.35
CA TYR A 60 11.23 10.86 -14.21
C TYR A 60 10.02 10.87 -15.14
N VAL A 61 10.28 10.56 -16.42
CA VAL A 61 9.26 10.44 -17.47
C VAL A 61 9.45 9.10 -18.17
N ASP A 62 8.44 8.24 -18.06
CA ASP A 62 8.46 6.91 -18.68
C ASP A 62 8.68 6.99 -20.20
N GLY A 63 9.52 6.11 -20.73
CA GLY A 63 9.95 6.10 -22.14
C GLY A 63 10.99 7.18 -22.50
N ARG A 64 11.33 8.12 -21.59
CA ARG A 64 12.29 9.19 -21.85
C ARG A 64 13.58 9.06 -21.03
N ASN A 65 13.49 9.04 -19.71
CA ASN A 65 14.63 8.94 -18.81
C ASN A 65 14.46 7.86 -17.74
N ILE A 66 13.40 7.07 -17.81
CA ILE A 66 13.11 5.85 -17.07
C ILE A 66 12.26 4.94 -17.96
N ILE A 67 12.32 3.62 -17.76
CA ILE A 67 11.43 2.65 -18.39
C ILE A 67 10.70 1.91 -17.28
N LEU A 68 9.37 1.90 -17.32
CA LEU A 68 8.51 1.21 -16.36
C LEU A 68 7.91 -0.05 -17.01
N GLU A 69 8.32 -1.22 -16.53
CA GLU A 69 7.84 -2.52 -17.00
C GLU A 69 6.79 -3.07 -16.01
N HIS A 70 5.53 -3.01 -16.37
CA HIS A 70 4.42 -3.42 -15.51
C HIS A 70 4.02 -4.87 -15.72
N ARG A 71 3.67 -5.58 -14.63
CA ARG A 71 3.07 -6.92 -14.64
C ARG A 71 1.88 -6.97 -13.68
N PHE A 72 0.80 -7.61 -14.12
CA PHE A 72 -0.50 -7.67 -13.43
C PHE A 72 -0.93 -9.12 -13.22
N PRO A 73 -0.54 -9.75 -12.10
CA PRO A 73 -0.78 -11.17 -11.85
C PRO A 73 -2.22 -11.51 -11.47
N ASN A 74 -3.09 -10.53 -11.18
CA ASN A 74 -4.50 -10.75 -10.82
C ASN A 74 -4.66 -11.64 -9.57
N GLU A 75 -3.88 -11.38 -8.52
CA GLU A 75 -3.85 -12.13 -7.26
C GLU A 75 -3.60 -13.66 -7.41
N MET A 76 -3.17 -14.10 -8.59
CA MET A 76 -2.92 -15.52 -8.87
C MET A 76 -1.48 -15.91 -8.51
N PRO A 77 -1.26 -16.83 -7.54
CA PRO A 77 0.07 -17.22 -7.06
C PRO A 77 1.05 -17.61 -8.18
N GLU A 78 0.59 -18.42 -9.13
CA GLU A 78 1.43 -18.89 -10.23
C GLU A 78 1.82 -17.75 -11.18
N ARG A 79 0.95 -16.79 -11.40
CA ARG A 79 1.24 -15.62 -12.24
C ARG A 79 2.24 -14.68 -11.55
N PHE A 80 2.15 -14.49 -10.23
CA PHE A 80 3.16 -13.74 -9.47
C PHE A 80 4.55 -14.31 -9.68
N LYS A 81 4.69 -15.63 -9.56
CA LYS A 81 5.97 -16.34 -9.73
C LYS A 81 6.55 -16.15 -11.14
N VAL A 82 5.73 -16.38 -12.16
CA VAL A 82 6.15 -16.24 -13.56
C VAL A 82 6.51 -14.81 -13.89
N MET A 83 5.65 -13.85 -13.54
CA MET A 83 5.83 -12.43 -13.86
C MET A 83 6.99 -11.78 -13.09
N ALA A 84 7.27 -12.21 -11.85
CA ALA A 84 8.47 -11.78 -11.13
C ALA A 84 9.75 -12.25 -11.84
N ALA A 85 9.78 -13.51 -12.31
CA ALA A 85 10.90 -14.07 -13.07
C ALA A 85 11.08 -13.36 -14.43
N GLU A 86 9.99 -13.04 -15.14
CA GLU A 86 10.02 -12.26 -16.38
C GLU A 86 10.68 -10.89 -16.15
N LEU A 87 10.26 -10.15 -15.09
CA LEU A 87 10.84 -8.85 -14.77
C LEU A 87 12.34 -8.96 -14.49
N VAL A 88 12.77 -9.97 -13.74
CA VAL A 88 14.19 -10.23 -13.48
C VAL A 88 14.96 -10.51 -14.79
N ALA A 89 14.37 -11.29 -15.70
CA ALA A 89 14.99 -11.61 -17.01
C ALA A 89 15.18 -10.37 -17.91
N LEU A 90 14.38 -9.32 -17.73
CA LEU A 90 14.53 -8.03 -18.43
C LEU A 90 15.73 -7.22 -17.95
N LYS A 91 16.51 -7.72 -16.96
CA LYS A 91 17.67 -7.03 -16.36
C LYS A 91 17.30 -5.63 -15.88
N ILE A 92 16.22 -5.55 -15.11
CA ILE A 92 15.75 -4.34 -14.46
C ILE A 92 16.76 -3.87 -13.40
N ASP A 93 16.80 -2.56 -13.14
CA ASP A 93 17.71 -1.96 -12.15
C ASP A 93 17.09 -1.97 -10.72
N VAL A 94 15.74 -1.89 -10.62
CA VAL A 94 14.98 -2.01 -9.36
C VAL A 94 13.67 -2.73 -9.64
N LEU A 95 13.23 -3.57 -8.71
CA LEU A 95 11.93 -4.23 -8.71
C LEU A 95 11.03 -3.58 -7.65
N VAL A 96 9.96 -2.92 -8.06
CA VAL A 96 8.90 -2.42 -7.19
C VAL A 96 7.81 -3.48 -7.10
N SER A 97 7.28 -3.76 -5.91
CA SER A 97 6.19 -4.73 -5.77
C SER A 97 5.11 -4.25 -4.81
N VAL A 98 3.88 -4.66 -5.07
CA VAL A 98 2.68 -4.23 -4.33
C VAL A 98 2.06 -5.43 -3.62
N GLY A 99 1.71 -5.25 -2.35
CA GLY A 99 0.98 -6.26 -1.57
C GLY A 99 1.64 -7.64 -1.62
N ASN A 100 0.85 -8.67 -1.91
CA ASN A 100 1.28 -10.08 -1.93
C ASN A 100 2.45 -10.36 -2.91
N GLY A 101 2.66 -9.51 -3.90
CA GLY A 101 3.77 -9.61 -4.85
C GLY A 101 5.15 -9.54 -4.21
N ALA A 102 5.28 -8.95 -3.02
CA ALA A 102 6.57 -8.71 -2.37
C ALA A 102 7.34 -10.00 -2.06
N SER A 103 6.68 -11.04 -1.61
CA SER A 103 7.31 -12.33 -1.33
C SER A 103 7.83 -13.00 -2.61
N TYR A 104 7.08 -12.90 -3.69
CA TYR A 104 7.49 -13.41 -5.01
C TYR A 104 8.65 -12.60 -5.59
N ALA A 105 8.61 -11.28 -5.46
CA ALA A 105 9.71 -10.39 -5.86
C ALA A 105 11.00 -10.71 -5.12
N LYS A 106 10.93 -10.86 -3.78
CA LYS A 106 12.07 -11.26 -2.96
C LYS A 106 12.65 -12.61 -3.37
N ASN A 107 11.79 -13.60 -3.65
CA ASN A 107 12.22 -14.95 -4.01
C ASN A 107 12.77 -15.04 -5.44
N ALA A 108 12.41 -14.11 -6.33
CA ALA A 108 12.87 -14.09 -7.72
C ALA A 108 14.31 -13.58 -7.86
N THR A 109 14.83 -12.82 -6.90
CA THR A 109 16.18 -12.24 -6.99
C THR A 109 16.81 -11.98 -5.62
N THR A 110 18.10 -12.21 -5.51
CA THR A 110 18.91 -11.84 -4.35
C THR A 110 19.83 -10.64 -4.61
N THR A 111 19.89 -10.16 -5.84
CA THR A 111 20.83 -9.12 -6.28
C THR A 111 20.16 -7.84 -6.74
N ILE A 112 19.00 -7.94 -7.42
CA ILE A 112 18.24 -6.76 -7.83
C ILE A 112 17.57 -6.16 -6.60
N PRO A 113 17.72 -4.84 -6.33
CA PRO A 113 17.00 -4.15 -5.27
C PRO A 113 15.48 -4.32 -5.40
N VAL A 114 14.82 -4.62 -4.28
CA VAL A 114 13.36 -4.75 -4.21
C VAL A 114 12.80 -3.68 -3.29
N VAL A 115 11.83 -2.90 -3.79
CA VAL A 115 11.08 -1.90 -3.02
C VAL A 115 9.62 -2.36 -2.94
N PHE A 116 9.20 -2.84 -1.78
CA PHE A 116 7.81 -3.22 -1.60
C PHE A 116 6.93 -2.04 -1.16
N MET A 117 5.63 -2.12 -1.45
CA MET A 117 4.59 -1.20 -1.02
C MET A 117 3.42 -1.95 -0.40
N LEU A 118 2.72 -1.31 0.54
CA LEU A 118 1.44 -1.76 1.11
C LEU A 118 1.52 -3.13 1.82
N ILE A 119 2.62 -3.41 2.50
CA ILE A 119 2.77 -4.63 3.30
C ILE A 119 2.31 -4.33 4.73
N PRO A 120 1.36 -5.12 5.29
CA PRO A 120 0.89 -4.93 6.65
C PRO A 120 1.96 -5.15 7.72
N ASP A 121 2.71 -6.24 7.60
CA ASP A 121 3.80 -6.63 8.51
C ASP A 121 4.97 -7.22 7.72
N PRO A 122 5.95 -6.42 7.32
CA PRO A 122 7.07 -6.90 6.53
C PRO A 122 8.08 -7.75 7.32
N VAL A 123 8.08 -7.66 8.65
CA VAL A 123 8.94 -8.50 9.52
C VAL A 123 8.29 -9.87 9.69
N GLY A 124 7.01 -9.92 10.07
CA GLY A 124 6.25 -11.17 10.19
C GLY A 124 6.11 -11.92 8.87
N ALA A 125 6.08 -11.20 7.73
CA ALA A 125 6.13 -11.76 6.38
C ALA A 125 7.56 -12.21 5.96
N HIS A 126 8.55 -12.10 6.84
CA HIS A 126 9.95 -12.43 6.56
C HIS A 126 10.54 -11.72 5.34
N LEU A 127 10.05 -10.54 5.01
CA LEU A 127 10.60 -9.75 3.90
C LEU A 127 11.90 -9.04 4.32
N VAL A 128 11.94 -8.55 5.55
CA VAL A 128 13.06 -7.82 6.14
C VAL A 128 13.36 -8.32 7.54
N SER A 129 14.58 -8.09 8.02
CA SER A 129 15.00 -8.50 9.38
C SER A 129 14.41 -7.61 10.47
N SER A 130 14.29 -6.30 10.20
CA SER A 130 13.63 -5.32 11.05
C SER A 130 13.23 -4.09 10.21
N LEU A 131 12.36 -3.24 10.73
CA LEU A 131 11.97 -2.01 10.03
C LEU A 131 13.14 -1.02 9.95
N ALA A 132 13.93 -0.89 11.00
CA ALA A 132 15.07 0.04 11.05
C ALA A 132 16.25 -0.40 10.19
N ARG A 133 16.49 -1.73 10.12
CA ARG A 133 17.59 -2.34 9.36
C ARG A 133 17.04 -3.52 8.56
N PRO A 134 16.55 -3.30 7.33
CA PRO A 134 15.91 -4.34 6.53
C PRO A 134 16.82 -5.55 6.27
N GLY A 135 18.08 -5.29 5.99
CA GLY A 135 19.05 -6.30 5.58
C GLY A 135 18.82 -6.79 4.14
N GLY A 136 19.86 -7.32 3.50
CA GLY A 136 19.75 -7.86 2.13
C GLY A 136 19.39 -6.80 1.07
N ASN A 137 18.66 -7.25 0.05
CA ASN A 137 18.28 -6.44 -1.13
C ASN A 137 16.83 -5.91 -1.10
N VAL A 138 16.12 -6.04 0.03
CA VAL A 138 14.68 -5.72 0.13
C VAL A 138 14.47 -4.59 1.14
N THR A 139 13.68 -3.58 0.76
CA THR A 139 13.18 -2.50 1.63
C THR A 139 11.82 -2.03 1.14
N GLY A 140 11.21 -1.02 1.75
CA GLY A 140 9.95 -0.46 1.23
C GLY A 140 9.08 0.23 2.27
N PHE A 141 7.74 0.09 2.07
CA PHE A 141 6.73 0.84 2.79
C PHE A 141 5.64 -0.08 3.34
N THR A 142 5.47 -0.05 4.68
CA THR A 142 4.34 -0.72 5.35
C THR A 142 3.11 0.19 5.38
N ASN A 143 1.93 -0.40 5.51
CA ASN A 143 0.68 0.33 5.75
C ASN A 143 0.17 0.20 7.18
N PHE A 144 0.88 -0.52 8.07
CA PHE A 144 0.51 -0.76 9.46
C PHE A 144 -0.93 -1.26 9.65
N ALA A 145 -1.45 -2.05 8.72
CA ALA A 145 -2.85 -2.45 8.76
C ALA A 145 -3.20 -3.29 10.00
N ALA A 146 -2.24 -4.06 10.53
CA ALA A 146 -2.41 -4.87 11.73
C ALA A 146 -2.53 -3.99 12.99
N GLU A 147 -1.67 -2.98 13.14
CA GLU A 147 -1.64 -2.06 14.29
C GLU A 147 -2.89 -1.19 14.36
N LEU A 148 -3.57 -0.96 13.22
CA LEU A 148 -4.78 -0.16 13.17
C LEU A 148 -6.08 -0.93 13.47
N VAL A 149 -6.01 -2.25 13.64
CA VAL A 149 -7.20 -3.09 13.93
C VAL A 149 -7.93 -2.62 15.18
N GLY A 150 -7.22 -2.46 16.30
CA GLY A 150 -7.82 -2.03 17.56
C GLY A 150 -8.55 -0.69 17.43
N LYS A 151 -7.97 0.28 16.71
CA LYS A 151 -8.60 1.58 16.48
C LYS A 151 -9.87 1.48 15.62
N ARG A 152 -9.85 0.64 14.58
CA ARG A 152 -11.05 0.37 13.76
C ARG A 152 -12.19 -0.23 14.58
N LEU A 153 -11.88 -1.18 15.45
CA LEU A 153 -12.86 -1.81 16.32
C LEU A 153 -13.44 -0.83 17.36
N GLN A 154 -12.60 0.07 17.90
CA GLN A 154 -13.07 1.14 18.78
C GLN A 154 -14.08 2.06 18.07
N PHE A 155 -13.75 2.51 16.84
CA PHE A 155 -14.68 3.33 16.06
C PHE A 155 -15.98 2.61 15.75
N LEU A 156 -15.94 1.32 15.38
CA LEU A 156 -17.16 0.54 15.17
C LEU A 156 -18.03 0.51 16.43
N ARG A 157 -17.44 0.31 17.62
CA ARG A 157 -18.14 0.27 18.89
C ARG A 157 -18.77 1.63 19.26
N GLU A 158 -18.11 2.73 18.90
CA GLU A 158 -18.64 4.07 19.11
C GLU A 158 -19.82 4.39 18.18
N ILE A 159 -19.78 3.86 16.93
CA ILE A 159 -20.78 4.12 15.89
C ILE A 159 -21.99 3.22 16.03
N ILE A 160 -21.82 1.97 16.46
CA ILE A 160 -22.89 0.97 16.53
C ILE A 160 -23.28 0.71 17.98
N PRO A 161 -24.42 1.24 18.45
CA PRO A 161 -24.91 0.98 19.82
C PRO A 161 -25.12 -0.51 20.08
N GLY A 162 -24.57 -1.03 21.18
CA GLY A 162 -24.70 -2.42 21.55
C GLY A 162 -23.95 -3.41 20.68
N LEU A 163 -22.93 -2.94 19.95
CA LEU A 163 -22.03 -3.82 19.19
C LEU A 163 -21.36 -4.82 20.12
N SER A 164 -21.49 -6.10 19.82
CA SER A 164 -20.89 -7.21 20.58
C SER A 164 -20.32 -8.31 19.70
N ARG A 165 -20.83 -8.46 18.46
CA ARG A 165 -20.49 -9.56 17.55
C ARG A 165 -20.01 -9.04 16.20
N ILE A 166 -18.78 -9.40 15.86
CA ILE A 166 -18.13 -8.99 14.62
C ILE A 166 -17.73 -10.21 13.81
N ALA A 167 -18.03 -10.21 12.52
CA ALA A 167 -17.50 -11.14 11.55
C ALA A 167 -16.13 -10.69 11.07
N GLN A 168 -15.21 -11.61 10.85
CA GLN A 168 -13.98 -11.42 10.11
C GLN A 168 -14.02 -12.30 8.86
N LEU A 169 -13.97 -11.68 7.68
CA LEU A 169 -13.82 -12.43 6.43
C LEU A 169 -12.39 -12.95 6.32
N VAL A 170 -12.22 -14.24 6.04
CA VAL A 170 -10.91 -14.94 6.08
C VAL A 170 -10.74 -15.79 4.84
N ASN A 171 -9.59 -15.69 4.18
CA ASN A 171 -9.17 -16.70 3.22
C ASN A 171 -8.22 -17.69 3.92
N PRO A 172 -8.67 -18.94 4.20
CA PRO A 172 -7.86 -19.91 4.95
C PRO A 172 -6.60 -20.37 4.20
N ASN A 173 -6.53 -20.14 2.89
CA ASN A 173 -5.36 -20.47 2.08
C ASN A 173 -4.24 -19.41 2.17
N VAL A 174 -4.53 -18.26 2.77
CA VAL A 174 -3.60 -17.14 2.92
C VAL A 174 -3.14 -17.03 4.38
N GLN A 175 -1.85 -17.24 4.63
CA GLN A 175 -1.30 -17.17 5.98
C GLN A 175 -1.52 -15.81 6.64
N ALA A 176 -1.33 -14.71 5.89
CA ALA A 176 -1.55 -13.36 6.39
C ALA A 176 -3.00 -13.15 6.87
N SER A 177 -4.00 -13.78 6.22
CA SER A 177 -5.40 -13.73 6.61
C SER A 177 -5.63 -14.35 8.00
N ARG A 178 -5.01 -15.48 8.27
CA ARG A 178 -5.08 -16.14 9.59
C ARG A 178 -4.41 -15.31 10.69
N LEU A 179 -3.22 -14.78 10.43
CA LEU A 179 -2.52 -13.91 11.38
C LEU A 179 -3.34 -12.65 11.70
N HIS A 180 -3.97 -12.07 10.69
CA HIS A 180 -4.83 -10.90 10.89
C HIS A 180 -6.07 -11.23 11.73
N LEU A 181 -6.65 -12.44 11.59
CA LEU A 181 -7.74 -12.92 12.43
C LEU A 181 -7.33 -12.97 13.91
N ASP A 182 -6.13 -13.47 14.20
CA ASP A 182 -5.63 -13.55 15.58
C ASP A 182 -5.41 -12.16 16.19
N VAL A 183 -4.86 -11.22 15.41
CA VAL A 183 -4.76 -9.80 15.82
C VAL A 183 -6.14 -9.21 16.08
N THR A 184 -7.11 -9.48 15.20
CA THR A 184 -8.48 -8.96 15.35
C THR A 184 -9.17 -9.54 16.59
N ARG A 185 -9.02 -10.83 16.88
CA ARG A 185 -9.54 -11.47 18.08
C ARG A 185 -8.93 -10.89 19.36
N SER A 186 -7.61 -10.71 19.38
CA SER A 186 -6.94 -10.10 20.53
C SER A 186 -7.45 -8.69 20.80
N ALA A 187 -7.45 -7.82 19.79
CA ALA A 187 -7.91 -6.44 19.93
C ALA A 187 -9.41 -6.34 20.29
N ALA A 188 -10.24 -7.25 19.78
CA ALA A 188 -11.66 -7.30 20.09
C ALA A 188 -11.92 -7.70 21.54
N SER A 189 -11.17 -8.69 22.06
CA SER A 189 -11.32 -9.16 23.44
C SER A 189 -11.01 -8.07 24.46
N GLU A 190 -10.02 -7.21 24.19
CA GLU A 190 -9.66 -6.06 25.06
C GLU A 190 -10.79 -5.05 25.25
N ILE A 191 -11.72 -5.00 24.29
CA ILE A 191 -12.87 -4.07 24.33
C ILE A 191 -14.23 -4.81 24.43
N GLY A 192 -14.22 -6.09 24.81
CA GLY A 192 -15.44 -6.85 25.07
C GLY A 192 -16.25 -7.23 23.83
N LEU A 193 -15.62 -7.33 22.66
CA LEU A 193 -16.25 -7.78 21.41
C LEU A 193 -15.87 -9.24 21.11
N SER A 194 -16.81 -9.99 20.54
CA SER A 194 -16.54 -11.35 20.03
C SER A 194 -16.31 -11.33 18.52
N VAL A 195 -15.32 -12.10 18.04
CA VAL A 195 -14.98 -12.20 16.62
C VAL A 195 -15.20 -13.64 16.15
N GLN A 196 -16.01 -13.80 15.11
CA GLN A 196 -16.20 -15.07 14.41
C GLN A 196 -15.64 -14.98 12.99
N ALA A 197 -14.88 -16.01 12.60
CA ALA A 197 -14.34 -16.12 11.24
C ALA A 197 -15.39 -16.67 10.29
N PHE A 198 -15.43 -16.11 9.07
CA PHE A 198 -16.21 -16.60 7.95
C PHE A 198 -15.28 -16.74 6.74
N GLU A 199 -15.26 -17.91 6.13
CA GLU A 199 -14.31 -18.24 5.09
C GLU A 199 -14.85 -17.85 3.70
N ALA A 200 -13.95 -17.29 2.87
CA ALA A 200 -14.15 -17.15 1.43
C ALA A 200 -12.78 -17.29 0.71
N ARG A 201 -12.63 -18.33 -0.10
CA ARG A 201 -11.41 -18.64 -0.85
C ARG A 201 -11.39 -17.97 -2.22
N SER A 202 -12.55 -17.51 -2.67
CA SER A 202 -12.76 -16.88 -3.97
C SER A 202 -13.90 -15.85 -3.88
N VAL A 203 -14.03 -15.02 -4.90
CA VAL A 203 -15.13 -14.05 -5.02
C VAL A 203 -16.49 -14.76 -5.07
N ALA A 204 -16.58 -15.96 -5.64
CA ALA A 204 -17.82 -16.75 -5.70
C ALA A 204 -18.31 -17.23 -4.31
N GLU A 205 -17.42 -17.34 -3.33
CA GLU A 205 -17.76 -17.75 -1.96
C GLU A 205 -18.20 -16.57 -1.06
N LEU A 206 -18.16 -15.33 -1.55
CA LEU A 206 -18.53 -14.15 -0.76
C LEU A 206 -20.01 -14.16 -0.37
N GLU A 207 -20.93 -14.45 -1.31
CA GLU A 207 -22.36 -14.44 -1.01
C GLU A 207 -22.73 -15.50 0.05
N PRO A 208 -22.34 -16.78 -0.06
CA PRO A 208 -22.53 -17.77 0.98
C PRO A 208 -21.95 -17.35 2.35
N ALA A 209 -20.78 -16.72 2.37
CA ALA A 209 -20.16 -16.24 3.60
C ALA A 209 -21.01 -15.16 4.28
N PHE A 210 -21.54 -14.20 3.50
CA PHE A 210 -22.42 -13.14 4.03
C PHE A 210 -23.78 -13.67 4.48
N ASP A 211 -24.33 -14.68 3.82
CA ASP A 211 -25.55 -15.36 4.25
C ASP A 211 -25.33 -16.06 5.61
N ALA A 212 -24.20 -16.73 5.77
CA ALA A 212 -23.82 -17.32 7.05
C ALA A 212 -23.60 -16.27 8.16
N MET A 213 -23.01 -15.12 7.84
CA MET A 213 -22.87 -13.97 8.76
C MET A 213 -24.24 -13.46 9.20
N ALA A 214 -25.19 -13.32 8.29
CA ALA A 214 -26.55 -12.87 8.58
C ALA A 214 -27.29 -13.89 9.45
N ALA A 215 -27.24 -15.19 9.13
CA ALA A 215 -27.81 -16.28 9.91
C ALA A 215 -27.25 -16.32 11.34
N ALA A 216 -25.94 -16.04 11.48
CA ALA A 216 -25.27 -15.92 12.77
C ALA A 216 -25.53 -14.57 13.46
N SER A 217 -26.37 -13.69 12.94
CA SER A 217 -26.68 -12.36 13.47
C SER A 217 -25.44 -11.50 13.74
N MET A 218 -24.47 -11.49 12.83
CA MET A 218 -23.32 -10.59 12.91
C MET A 218 -23.73 -9.14 12.69
N GLN A 219 -23.26 -8.24 13.54
CA GLN A 219 -23.61 -6.81 13.48
C GLN A 219 -22.69 -6.01 12.57
N ALA A 220 -21.45 -6.43 12.51
CA ALA A 220 -20.42 -5.82 11.65
C ALA A 220 -19.52 -6.88 11.03
N VAL A 221 -18.83 -6.53 9.95
CA VAL A 221 -17.80 -7.34 9.33
C VAL A 221 -16.55 -6.51 9.08
N THR A 222 -15.39 -7.08 9.36
CA THR A 222 -14.10 -6.53 8.99
C THR A 222 -13.48 -7.35 7.86
N VAL A 223 -12.76 -6.68 6.99
CA VAL A 223 -12.05 -7.30 5.86
C VAL A 223 -10.56 -6.94 5.91
N ASN A 224 -9.73 -7.83 5.38
CA ASN A 224 -8.28 -7.63 5.31
C ASN A 224 -7.87 -7.01 3.98
N PRO A 225 -6.70 -6.34 3.92
CA PRO A 225 -6.10 -5.90 2.67
C PRO A 225 -5.44 -7.08 1.93
N GLU A 226 -6.25 -7.94 1.33
CA GLU A 226 -5.82 -9.11 0.57
C GLU A 226 -6.71 -9.38 -0.66
N GLY A 227 -6.30 -10.33 -1.53
CA GLY A 227 -6.84 -10.56 -2.86
C GLY A 227 -8.36 -10.68 -2.95
N VAL A 228 -8.98 -11.63 -2.23
CA VAL A 228 -10.44 -11.85 -2.33
C VAL A 228 -11.24 -10.62 -1.91
N PRO A 229 -10.98 -9.97 -0.76
CA PRO A 229 -11.65 -8.72 -0.40
C PRO A 229 -11.39 -7.56 -1.38
N PHE A 230 -10.21 -7.46 -1.94
CA PHE A 230 -9.90 -6.40 -2.90
C PHE A 230 -10.63 -6.59 -4.23
N GLN A 231 -10.57 -7.80 -4.81
CA GLN A 231 -11.27 -8.13 -6.05
C GLN A 231 -12.80 -8.06 -5.90
N GLY A 232 -13.31 -8.60 -4.78
CA GLY A 232 -14.74 -8.64 -4.47
C GLY A 232 -15.30 -7.40 -3.79
N ARG A 233 -14.56 -6.28 -3.66
CA ARG A 233 -14.95 -5.12 -2.86
C ARG A 233 -16.34 -4.56 -3.17
N ALA A 234 -16.70 -4.48 -4.45
CA ALA A 234 -18.03 -4.02 -4.85
C ALA A 234 -19.16 -4.99 -4.43
N ILE A 235 -18.89 -6.29 -4.54
CA ILE A 235 -19.81 -7.35 -4.10
C ILE A 235 -19.95 -7.31 -2.58
N ILE A 236 -18.85 -7.23 -1.85
CA ILE A 236 -18.82 -7.14 -0.38
C ILE A 236 -19.64 -5.95 0.11
N GLY A 237 -19.46 -4.76 -0.49
CA GLY A 237 -20.23 -3.57 -0.13
C GLY A 237 -21.74 -3.76 -0.29
N ASN A 238 -22.17 -4.33 -1.42
CA ASN A 238 -23.57 -4.60 -1.71
C ASN A 238 -24.15 -5.67 -0.77
N LEU A 239 -23.42 -6.76 -0.51
CA LEU A 239 -23.83 -7.81 0.42
C LEU A 239 -23.96 -7.30 1.85
N ALA A 240 -23.00 -6.50 2.31
CA ALA A 240 -23.03 -5.89 3.64
C ALA A 240 -24.30 -5.04 3.83
N ILE A 241 -24.63 -4.18 2.86
CA ILE A 241 -25.84 -3.36 2.91
C ILE A 241 -27.09 -4.23 2.87
N SER A 242 -27.19 -5.19 1.95
CA SER A 242 -28.40 -6.03 1.77
C SER A 242 -28.67 -6.95 2.95
N ARG A 243 -27.62 -7.43 3.65
CA ARG A 243 -27.71 -8.26 4.87
C ARG A 243 -27.72 -7.43 6.16
N ARG A 244 -27.70 -6.08 6.04
CA ARG A 244 -27.71 -5.13 7.18
C ARG A 244 -26.51 -5.34 8.13
N ILE A 245 -25.36 -5.69 7.61
CA ILE A 245 -24.11 -5.89 8.34
C ILE A 245 -23.22 -4.67 8.11
N ALA A 246 -22.74 -4.02 9.15
CA ALA A 246 -21.90 -2.85 9.03
C ALA A 246 -20.49 -3.24 8.55
N LEU A 247 -20.11 -2.84 7.33
CA LEU A 247 -18.78 -3.11 6.80
C LEU A 247 -17.76 -2.07 7.31
N CYS A 248 -16.69 -2.56 7.93
CA CYS A 248 -15.51 -1.79 8.28
C CYS A 248 -14.39 -2.05 7.25
N ALA A 249 -14.03 -1.03 6.51
CA ALA A 249 -13.00 -1.08 5.50
C ALA A 249 -11.62 -0.68 6.05
N TYR A 250 -10.56 -1.09 5.36
CA TYR A 250 -9.17 -0.75 5.69
C TYR A 250 -8.60 0.34 4.78
N SER A 251 -9.25 0.64 3.66
CA SER A 251 -8.81 1.60 2.66
C SER A 251 -9.98 2.39 2.05
N LYS A 252 -9.65 3.49 1.41
CA LYS A 252 -10.62 4.34 0.72
C LYS A 252 -11.37 3.57 -0.37
N GLU A 253 -10.68 2.74 -1.15
CA GLU A 253 -11.24 2.00 -2.29
C GLU A 253 -12.29 0.98 -1.82
N THR A 254 -12.05 0.30 -0.71
CA THR A 254 -13.02 -0.59 -0.08
C THR A 254 -14.17 0.20 0.56
N PHE A 255 -13.88 1.40 1.09
CA PHE A 255 -14.91 2.28 1.63
C PHE A 255 -15.89 2.76 0.55
N GLU A 256 -15.40 3.17 -0.60
CA GLU A 256 -16.22 3.64 -1.73
C GLU A 256 -17.18 2.58 -2.26
N SER A 257 -16.94 1.30 -1.98
CA SER A 257 -17.86 0.20 -2.30
C SER A 257 -19.10 0.10 -1.40
N GLY A 258 -19.26 1.01 -0.43
CA GLY A 258 -20.44 1.04 0.45
C GLY A 258 -20.17 0.72 1.91
N ALA A 259 -18.92 0.66 2.35
CA ALA A 259 -18.62 0.44 3.76
C ALA A 259 -19.17 1.58 4.63
N LEU A 260 -19.51 1.23 5.90
CA LEU A 260 -19.95 2.20 6.90
C LEU A 260 -18.80 3.13 7.31
N ILE A 261 -17.65 2.54 7.57
CA ILE A 261 -16.45 3.25 8.02
C ILE A 261 -15.20 2.66 7.38
N SER A 262 -14.23 3.52 7.16
CA SER A 262 -12.84 3.12 6.89
C SER A 262 -11.90 3.93 7.76
N TYR A 263 -10.89 3.28 8.31
CA TYR A 263 -9.75 3.92 8.94
C TYR A 263 -8.48 3.18 8.58
N GLY A 264 -7.53 3.88 7.96
CA GLY A 264 -6.29 3.26 7.51
C GLY A 264 -5.29 4.26 6.95
N ALA A 265 -4.16 3.73 6.53
CA ALA A 265 -3.16 4.50 5.81
C ALA A 265 -3.68 4.95 4.44
N SER A 266 -3.25 6.13 3.99
CA SER A 266 -3.49 6.54 2.61
C SER A 266 -2.59 5.74 1.67
N HIS A 267 -3.14 4.70 1.05
CA HIS A 267 -2.40 3.81 0.15
C HIS A 267 -1.85 4.57 -1.07
N SER A 268 -2.65 5.48 -1.63
CA SER A 268 -2.19 6.34 -2.73
C SER A 268 -1.01 7.22 -2.33
N ALA A 269 -0.97 7.73 -1.07
CA ALA A 269 0.17 8.50 -0.58
C ALA A 269 1.43 7.63 -0.46
N ILE A 270 1.29 6.37 -0.01
CA ILE A 270 2.41 5.41 0.05
C ILE A 270 2.93 5.13 -1.36
N CYS A 271 2.05 4.83 -2.33
CA CYS A 271 2.43 4.56 -3.71
C CYS A 271 3.12 5.76 -4.37
N ARG A 272 2.64 6.99 -4.11
CA ARG A 272 3.28 8.22 -4.61
C ARG A 272 4.66 8.46 -4.01
N HIS A 273 4.89 8.01 -2.77
CA HIS A 273 6.17 8.20 -2.08
C HIS A 273 7.21 7.12 -2.42
N ALA A 274 6.79 5.93 -2.83
CA ALA A 274 7.69 4.81 -3.11
C ALA A 274 8.81 5.11 -4.14
N PRO A 275 8.58 5.90 -5.21
CA PRO A 275 9.64 6.31 -6.13
C PRO A 275 10.83 7.01 -5.49
N VAL A 276 10.68 7.62 -4.31
CA VAL A 276 11.80 8.21 -3.56
C VAL A 276 12.86 7.17 -3.20
N TYR A 277 12.44 5.94 -2.88
CA TYR A 277 13.38 4.85 -2.59
C TYR A 277 14.03 4.33 -3.86
N VAL A 278 13.28 4.24 -4.95
CA VAL A 278 13.81 3.90 -6.27
C VAL A 278 14.89 4.90 -6.69
N ASP A 279 14.62 6.19 -6.56
CA ASP A 279 15.56 7.28 -6.87
C ASP A 279 16.85 7.18 -6.02
N LYS A 280 16.71 6.98 -4.70
CA LYS A 280 17.87 6.79 -3.82
C LYS A 280 18.73 5.58 -4.24
N ILE A 281 18.09 4.47 -4.60
CA ILE A 281 18.76 3.25 -5.03
C ILE A 281 19.47 3.47 -6.37
N LEU A 282 18.82 4.11 -7.33
CA LEU A 282 19.44 4.48 -8.61
C LEU A 282 20.66 5.43 -8.45
N LYS A 283 20.67 6.21 -7.36
CA LYS A 283 21.80 7.08 -6.96
C LYS A 283 22.84 6.37 -6.08
N GLY A 284 22.72 5.05 -5.88
CA GLY A 284 23.73 4.22 -5.21
C GLY A 284 23.44 3.87 -3.75
N ALA A 285 22.29 4.25 -3.18
CA ALA A 285 21.90 3.79 -1.83
C ALA A 285 21.60 2.29 -1.84
N LYS A 286 22.00 1.59 -0.78
CA LYS A 286 21.72 0.16 -0.63
C LYS A 286 20.38 -0.05 0.05
N PRO A 287 19.53 -0.99 -0.42
CA PRO A 287 18.27 -1.32 0.26
C PRO A 287 18.43 -1.63 1.75
N SER A 288 19.51 -2.32 2.13
CA SER A 288 19.83 -2.65 3.52
C SER A 288 20.03 -1.44 4.45
N GLU A 289 20.33 -0.27 3.88
CA GLU A 289 20.58 1.00 4.59
C GLU A 289 19.34 1.91 4.59
N LEU A 290 18.29 1.55 3.85
CA LEU A 290 17.04 2.30 3.77
C LEU A 290 16.00 1.68 4.70
N PRO A 291 15.67 2.31 5.85
CA PRO A 291 14.66 1.79 6.77
C PRO A 291 13.31 1.60 6.10
N VAL A 292 12.58 0.55 6.48
CA VAL A 292 11.17 0.43 6.07
C VAL A 292 10.38 1.60 6.66
N GLN A 293 9.66 2.32 5.82
CA GLN A 293 8.87 3.47 6.27
C GLN A 293 7.40 3.07 6.49
N GLY A 294 6.84 3.60 7.56
CA GLY A 294 5.40 3.59 7.81
C GLY A 294 4.69 4.72 7.07
N PRO A 295 3.35 4.69 7.06
CA PRO A 295 2.55 5.77 6.52
C PRO A 295 2.70 7.05 7.35
N THR A 296 2.71 8.19 6.68
CA THR A 296 2.69 9.52 7.30
C THR A 296 1.30 10.13 7.27
N LYS A 297 0.38 9.55 6.47
CA LYS A 297 -0.99 10.03 6.32
C LYS A 297 -1.96 8.90 6.60
N PHE A 298 -2.88 9.16 7.55
CA PHE A 298 -4.02 8.30 7.83
C PHE A 298 -5.29 8.99 7.40
N GLU A 299 -6.28 8.21 6.97
CA GLU A 299 -7.56 8.72 6.48
C GLU A 299 -8.69 7.99 7.18
N MET A 300 -9.69 8.75 7.62
CA MET A 300 -10.93 8.24 8.18
C MET A 300 -12.09 8.68 7.30
N PHE A 301 -12.93 7.75 6.91
CA PHE A 301 -14.13 8.01 6.13
C PHE A 301 -15.34 7.40 6.84
N LEU A 302 -16.44 8.14 6.91
CA LEU A 302 -17.71 7.69 7.47
C LEU A 302 -18.82 7.91 6.44
N ASN A 303 -19.55 6.83 6.11
CA ASN A 303 -20.60 6.85 5.10
C ASN A 303 -21.96 7.07 5.76
N LEU A 304 -22.44 8.32 5.76
CA LEU A 304 -23.72 8.68 6.34
C LEU A 304 -24.93 8.04 5.60
N LYS A 305 -24.79 7.78 4.29
CA LYS A 305 -25.82 7.08 3.52
C LYS A 305 -25.95 5.63 3.97
N THR A 306 -24.83 4.93 4.13
CA THR A 306 -24.79 3.55 4.65
C THR A 306 -25.26 3.52 6.10
N ALA A 307 -24.85 4.46 6.96
CA ALA A 307 -25.35 4.57 8.33
C ALA A 307 -26.87 4.66 8.36
N LYS A 308 -27.46 5.54 7.56
CA LYS A 308 -28.93 5.68 7.45
C LYS A 308 -29.61 4.39 6.98
N SER A 309 -29.05 3.68 5.99
CA SER A 309 -29.61 2.40 5.50
C SER A 309 -29.56 1.29 6.55
N LEU A 310 -28.59 1.34 7.46
CA LEU A 310 -28.47 0.43 8.60
C LEU A 310 -29.31 0.85 9.82
N GLY A 311 -29.98 2.00 9.77
CA GLY A 311 -30.75 2.55 10.89
C GLY A 311 -29.90 3.15 12.01
N LEU A 312 -28.65 3.52 11.70
CA LEU A 312 -27.71 4.11 12.65
C LEU A 312 -27.82 5.65 12.63
N THR A 313 -27.90 6.23 13.83
CA THR A 313 -27.84 7.71 14.00
C THR A 313 -26.42 8.10 14.40
N ILE A 314 -25.73 8.81 13.51
CA ILE A 314 -24.36 9.28 13.76
C ILE A 314 -24.43 10.67 14.41
N GLN A 315 -23.91 10.78 15.62
CA GLN A 315 -23.70 12.07 16.27
C GLN A 315 -22.41 12.70 15.75
N ILE A 316 -22.55 13.62 14.78
CA ILE A 316 -21.42 14.39 14.25
C ILE A 316 -20.97 15.37 15.35
N GLY A 317 -19.95 15.08 16.09
CA GLY A 317 -19.45 15.90 17.20
C GLY A 317 -18.60 15.17 18.23
N ARG A 318 -18.53 13.84 18.15
CA ARG A 318 -17.67 13.01 19.02
C ARG A 318 -16.46 12.40 18.32
N ALA A 319 -16.27 12.62 17.02
CA ALA A 319 -15.07 12.22 16.33
C ALA A 319 -13.95 13.19 16.71
N HIS A 320 -13.15 12.85 17.70
CA HIS A 320 -11.84 13.45 17.86
C HIS A 320 -11.00 13.03 16.66
N VAL A 321 -10.72 14.00 15.77
CA VAL A 321 -9.82 13.88 14.62
C VAL A 321 -8.39 13.68 15.11
#